data_e966248fe33ea46b99461f86a8b76936
#
_entry.id   e966248fe33ea46b99461f86a8b76936
#
_cell.length_a   1.000
_cell.length_b   1.000
_cell.length_c   1.000
_cell.angle_alpha   90.00
_cell.angle_beta   90.00
_cell.angle_gamma   90.00
#
_symmetry.space_group_name_H-M   'P 1'
#
loop_
_entity.id
_entity.type
_entity.pdbx_description
1 polymer ?
#
loop_
_entity_poly.entity_id
_entity_poly.type
_entity_poly.pdbx_seq_one_letter_code
_entity_poly.pdbx_strand_id
1 'polypeptide(L)'
;MSVPVVTVTDLYHPPEDPGDNVDLIMGYGLDEVDLRAVILDALDEKRHLVDGGVPGYPGPRDPGIVPVTQLNAVYGHNVPFATSPFTRMRTPYDTMTEVPAFQQAGIDLLLDTLQRSDEKVHVLSFGSARPIAVAYNREPELVAAKVARVHLCGGTSTPTYLEWNVLQDPQAMIRLVSTDLPIALYPCATEESCYAHDRHNTFYRLHDMRWIEGMHPALRRYLGYALGRLTRPDYLRVLDEDLPDEVMEPVYARSHDVWETAVWVSVTGRRIVRRPDGTHRIVRGDDVGPGDVEIRNEQLPCRAWPHESGLYSFEPTDEPTPTSVFVRDDPAEYERAMNEATPALFQSFRPPEPWHGDVRTDDREMTR
;
A
#
# COMPACT_ATOMS: atom_id res chain seq x y z
N MET A 1 -6.82 15.49 -13.59
CA MET A 1 -5.51 15.81 -12.94
C MET A 1 -5.15 14.61 -12.10
N SER A 2 -3.90 14.19 -12.12
CA SER A 2 -3.40 13.11 -11.27
C SER A 2 -3.14 13.62 -9.84
N VAL A 3 -3.25 12.74 -8.87
CA VAL A 3 -3.05 13.03 -7.45
C VAL A 3 -1.61 12.65 -7.08
N PRO A 4 -0.78 13.60 -6.60
CA PRO A 4 0.58 13.29 -6.14
C PRO A 4 0.52 12.41 -4.89
N VAL A 5 1.20 11.26 -4.93
CA VAL A 5 1.19 10.25 -3.87
C VAL A 5 2.62 9.83 -3.52
N VAL A 6 2.91 9.72 -2.23
CA VAL A 6 4.00 8.93 -1.68
C VAL A 6 3.41 7.79 -0.88
N THR A 7 3.86 6.56 -1.11
CA THR A 7 3.45 5.41 -0.29
C THR A 7 4.58 4.97 0.63
N VAL A 8 4.22 4.67 1.87
CA VAL A 8 5.06 4.02 2.88
C VAL A 8 4.50 2.61 3.06
N THR A 9 5.30 1.58 2.85
CA THR A 9 4.86 0.18 2.90
C THR A 9 5.89 -0.69 3.60
N ASP A 10 5.45 -1.63 4.41
CA ASP A 10 6.31 -2.65 5.03
C ASP A 10 6.46 -3.89 4.14
N LEU A 11 6.40 -3.66 2.85
CA LEU A 11 6.66 -4.64 1.81
C LEU A 11 8.05 -5.29 1.97
N TYR A 12 8.07 -6.61 2.02
CA TYR A 12 9.28 -7.42 2.02
C TYR A 12 9.36 -8.32 0.78
N HIS A 13 10.53 -8.86 0.54
CA HIS A 13 10.68 -9.96 -0.40
C HIS A 13 11.60 -11.04 0.21
N PRO A 14 11.18 -12.29 0.33
CA PRO A 14 9.81 -12.80 0.08
C PRO A 14 8.76 -12.14 1.01
N PRO A 15 7.51 -11.97 0.53
CA PRO A 15 6.51 -11.22 1.27
C PRO A 15 6.11 -11.91 2.58
N GLU A 16 5.84 -11.11 3.60
CA GLU A 16 5.11 -11.51 4.81
C GLU A 16 3.62 -11.39 4.55
N ASP A 17 3.20 -10.17 4.26
CA ASP A 17 1.87 -9.88 3.77
C ASP A 17 1.91 -9.82 2.23
N PRO A 18 1.23 -10.75 1.56
CA PRO A 18 1.08 -10.67 0.11
C PRO A 18 0.27 -9.45 -0.35
N GLY A 19 -0.53 -8.84 0.54
CA GLY A 19 -1.33 -7.66 0.28
C GLY A 19 -0.51 -6.51 -0.25
N ASP A 20 0.60 -6.22 0.39
CA ASP A 20 1.51 -5.16 -0.02
C ASP A 20 1.93 -5.25 -1.50
N ASN A 21 2.15 -6.47 -2.00
CA ASN A 21 2.51 -6.67 -3.41
C ASN A 21 1.33 -6.41 -4.35
N VAL A 22 0.11 -6.77 -3.93
CA VAL A 22 -1.10 -6.54 -4.72
C VAL A 22 -1.43 -5.04 -4.73
N ASP A 23 -1.45 -4.42 -3.56
CA ASP A 23 -1.85 -3.02 -3.43
C ASP A 23 -0.87 -2.04 -4.06
N LEU A 24 0.43 -2.33 -4.05
CA LEU A 24 1.42 -1.50 -4.72
C LEU A 24 1.16 -1.39 -6.24
N ILE A 25 0.57 -2.42 -6.88
CA ILE A 25 0.16 -2.34 -8.29
C ILE A 25 -0.80 -1.18 -8.53
N MET A 26 -1.67 -0.85 -7.58
CA MET A 26 -2.60 0.27 -7.72
C MET A 26 -1.86 1.61 -7.84
N GLY A 27 -0.76 1.79 -7.10
CA GLY A 27 0.07 2.98 -7.21
C GLY A 27 0.65 3.21 -8.61
N TYR A 28 0.88 2.12 -9.36
CA TYR A 28 1.39 2.18 -10.73
C TYR A 28 0.28 2.14 -11.79
N GLY A 29 -0.82 1.44 -11.52
CA GLY A 29 -1.84 1.13 -12.53
C GLY A 29 -3.04 2.07 -12.56
N LEU A 30 -3.25 2.89 -11.52
CA LEU A 30 -4.34 3.86 -11.48
C LEU A 30 -3.92 5.16 -12.17
N ASP A 31 -4.57 5.51 -13.27
CA ASP A 31 -4.25 6.71 -14.08
C ASP A 31 -4.39 8.02 -13.29
N GLU A 32 -5.16 8.02 -12.20
CA GLU A 32 -5.34 9.17 -11.32
C GLU A 32 -4.18 9.35 -10.35
N VAL A 33 -3.29 8.37 -10.22
CA VAL A 33 -2.15 8.41 -9.29
C VAL A 33 -0.90 8.92 -9.99
N ASP A 34 -0.23 9.89 -9.38
CA ASP A 34 1.13 10.29 -9.69
C ASP A 34 2.04 9.83 -8.56
N LEU A 35 2.51 8.59 -8.65
CA LEU A 35 3.34 7.96 -7.63
C LEU A 35 4.75 8.57 -7.65
N ARG A 36 5.03 9.42 -6.67
CA ARG A 36 6.27 10.21 -6.57
C ARG A 36 7.41 9.47 -5.89
N ALA A 37 7.10 8.62 -4.91
CA ALA A 37 8.10 7.82 -4.20
C ALA A 37 7.46 6.62 -3.48
N VAL A 38 8.26 5.58 -3.24
CA VAL A 38 7.95 4.44 -2.37
C VAL A 38 8.96 4.43 -1.22
N ILE A 39 8.47 4.55 0.01
CA ILE A 39 9.29 4.45 1.22
C ILE A 39 9.12 3.03 1.79
N LEU A 40 10.20 2.28 1.80
CA LEU A 40 10.23 0.91 2.29
C LEU A 40 10.45 0.92 3.81
N ASP A 41 9.37 0.67 4.55
CA ASP A 41 9.38 0.61 6.00
C ASP A 41 9.77 -0.81 6.45
N ALA A 42 10.95 -0.96 7.02
CA ALA A 42 11.48 -2.24 7.48
C ALA A 42 11.75 -2.19 8.98
N LEU A 43 11.48 -3.28 9.68
CA LEU A 43 11.81 -3.43 11.10
C LEU A 43 12.67 -4.68 11.28
N ASP A 44 13.87 -4.55 11.85
CA ASP A 44 14.83 -5.67 12.00
C ASP A 44 14.22 -6.89 12.68
N GLU A 45 13.40 -6.69 13.72
CA GLU A 45 12.71 -7.77 14.43
C GLU A 45 11.77 -8.57 13.53
N LYS A 46 11.25 -7.95 12.45
CA LYS A 46 10.23 -8.53 11.56
C LYS A 46 10.81 -9.17 10.31
N ARG A 47 12.05 -8.85 9.95
CA ARG A 47 12.71 -9.40 8.76
C ARG A 47 12.87 -10.93 8.79
N HIS A 48 12.83 -11.53 9.96
CA HIS A 48 12.94 -12.98 10.14
C HIS A 48 11.59 -13.72 10.16
N LEU A 49 10.46 -13.00 10.20
CA LEU A 49 9.14 -13.60 10.26
C LEU A 49 8.65 -13.95 8.87
N VAL A 50 8.58 -15.24 8.56
CA VAL A 50 7.96 -15.78 7.35
C VAL A 50 7.18 -17.02 7.74
N ASP A 51 5.86 -16.92 7.79
CA ASP A 51 4.98 -18.06 8.07
C ASP A 51 5.18 -19.17 7.04
N GLY A 52 5.40 -20.39 7.52
CA GLY A 52 5.68 -21.53 6.68
C GLY A 52 7.08 -21.53 6.03
N GLY A 53 7.93 -20.55 6.37
CA GLY A 53 9.27 -20.41 5.81
C GLY A 53 9.30 -20.09 4.31
N VAL A 54 10.50 -19.96 3.76
CA VAL A 54 10.73 -19.84 2.32
C VAL A 54 11.67 -20.96 1.89
N PRO A 55 11.24 -21.92 1.07
CA PRO A 55 12.10 -23.02 0.65
C PRO A 55 13.41 -22.49 0.03
N GLY A 56 14.55 -22.95 0.55
CA GLY A 56 15.87 -22.52 0.09
C GLY A 56 16.31 -21.13 0.50
N TYR A 57 15.53 -20.42 1.37
CA TYR A 57 15.88 -19.11 1.87
C TYR A 57 15.88 -19.07 3.41
N PRO A 58 17.03 -19.31 4.05
CA PRO A 58 17.13 -19.36 5.50
C PRO A 58 17.40 -18.00 6.18
N GLY A 59 17.59 -16.95 5.39
CA GLY A 59 18.01 -15.63 5.87
C GLY A 59 16.85 -14.69 6.20
N PRO A 60 17.19 -13.47 6.69
CA PRO A 60 16.21 -12.41 6.89
C PRO A 60 15.67 -11.94 5.54
N ARG A 61 14.41 -11.50 5.53
CA ARG A 61 13.81 -10.89 4.35
C ARG A 61 14.41 -9.50 4.10
N ASP A 62 14.56 -9.15 2.85
CA ASP A 62 14.94 -7.80 2.48
C ASP A 62 13.71 -6.88 2.36
N PRO A 63 13.86 -5.57 2.59
CA PRO A 63 12.86 -4.59 2.18
C PRO A 63 12.49 -4.76 0.72
N GLY A 64 11.28 -4.35 0.33
CA GLY A 64 10.67 -4.58 -0.98
C GLY A 64 11.34 -3.94 -2.20
N ILE A 65 12.67 -3.94 -2.26
CA ILE A 65 13.46 -3.41 -3.38
C ILE A 65 13.13 -4.15 -4.67
N VAL A 66 13.07 -5.47 -4.62
CA VAL A 66 12.79 -6.31 -5.79
C VAL A 66 11.40 -6.03 -6.37
N PRO A 67 10.30 -6.10 -5.60
CA PRO A 67 8.96 -5.77 -6.10
C PRO A 67 8.85 -4.38 -6.71
N VAL A 68 9.40 -3.34 -6.08
CA VAL A 68 9.37 -1.99 -6.63
C VAL A 68 10.16 -1.90 -7.94
N THR A 69 11.34 -2.54 -8.01
CA THR A 69 12.15 -2.60 -9.24
C THR A 69 11.41 -3.32 -10.37
N GLN A 70 10.70 -4.41 -10.06
CA GLN A 70 9.88 -5.13 -11.04
C GLN A 70 8.73 -4.27 -11.56
N LEU A 71 7.99 -3.58 -10.69
CA LEU A 71 6.90 -2.70 -11.12
C LEU A 71 7.40 -1.50 -11.93
N ASN A 72 8.54 -0.91 -11.55
CA ASN A 72 9.21 0.10 -12.38
C ASN A 72 9.50 -0.44 -13.79
N ALA A 73 10.00 -1.66 -13.90
CA ALA A 73 10.28 -2.29 -15.20
C ALA A 73 8.98 -2.59 -15.98
N VAL A 74 7.95 -3.12 -15.32
CA VAL A 74 6.66 -3.45 -15.95
C VAL A 74 5.96 -2.23 -16.51
N TYR A 75 5.99 -1.10 -15.79
CA TYR A 75 5.31 0.12 -16.21
C TYR A 75 6.22 1.11 -16.97
N GLY A 76 7.51 0.81 -17.13
CA GLY A 76 8.47 1.72 -17.74
C GLY A 76 8.66 3.01 -16.92
N HIS A 77 8.42 2.94 -15.62
CA HIS A 77 8.55 4.06 -14.69
C HIS A 77 9.92 4.05 -14.01
N ASN A 78 10.27 5.16 -13.40
CA ASN A 78 11.45 5.30 -12.57
C ASN A 78 11.07 5.94 -11.24
N VAL A 79 10.08 5.33 -10.55
CA VAL A 79 9.64 5.77 -9.23
C VAL A 79 10.79 5.56 -8.25
N PRO A 80 11.29 6.61 -7.60
CA PRO A 80 12.36 6.47 -6.61
C PRO A 80 11.85 5.74 -5.37
N PHE A 81 12.73 4.97 -4.75
CA PHE A 81 12.44 4.27 -3.52
C PHE A 81 13.65 4.19 -2.60
N ALA A 82 13.42 4.16 -1.30
CA ALA A 82 14.48 4.03 -0.31
C ALA A 82 13.94 3.44 1.00
N THR A 83 14.83 2.87 1.80
CA THR A 83 14.49 2.28 3.11
C THR A 83 14.42 3.35 4.20
N SER A 84 13.53 3.14 5.17
CA SER A 84 13.43 3.90 6.41
C SER A 84 14.25 3.26 7.55
N PRO A 85 14.38 3.90 8.73
CA PRO A 85 15.05 3.30 9.88
C PRO A 85 14.50 1.92 10.26
N PHE A 86 15.39 0.97 10.58
CA PHE A 86 15.05 -0.42 10.89
C PHE A 86 14.70 -0.69 12.36
N THR A 87 14.76 0.35 13.19
CA THR A 87 14.43 0.28 14.62
C THR A 87 13.25 1.19 14.94
N ARG A 88 12.59 0.94 16.06
CA ARG A 88 11.50 1.78 16.55
C ARG A 88 11.98 3.14 17.04
N MET A 89 11.10 4.12 16.99
CA MET A 89 11.28 5.39 17.67
C MET A 89 11.34 5.17 19.19
N ARG A 90 12.24 5.86 19.88
CA ARG A 90 12.37 5.79 21.37
C ARG A 90 11.29 6.60 22.08
N THR A 91 10.85 7.67 21.43
CA THR A 91 9.79 8.57 21.92
C THR A 91 9.00 9.11 20.72
N PRO A 92 7.81 9.68 20.93
CA PRO A 92 7.04 10.28 19.82
C PRO A 92 7.79 11.41 19.09
N TYR A 93 8.79 12.00 19.72
CA TYR A 93 9.56 13.12 19.17
C TYR A 93 10.94 12.72 18.63
N ASP A 94 11.21 11.42 18.52
CA ASP A 94 12.50 10.94 18.03
C ASP A 94 12.70 11.36 16.57
N THR A 95 13.86 11.94 16.27
CA THR A 95 14.27 12.31 14.90
C THR A 95 15.10 11.24 14.22
N MET A 96 15.54 10.22 14.98
CA MET A 96 16.32 9.07 14.51
C MET A 96 17.56 9.45 13.67
N THR A 97 18.19 10.59 13.97
CA THR A 97 19.37 11.07 13.20
C THR A 97 20.63 10.25 13.46
N GLU A 98 20.65 9.45 14.50
CA GLU A 98 21.78 8.59 14.89
C GLU A 98 21.81 7.22 14.20
N VAL A 99 20.72 6.83 13.49
CA VAL A 99 20.74 5.57 12.74
C VAL A 99 21.68 5.66 11.52
N PRO A 100 22.19 4.54 10.99
CA PRO A 100 23.09 4.54 9.84
C PRO A 100 22.50 5.30 8.64
N ALA A 101 23.35 5.99 7.87
CA ALA A 101 22.92 6.86 6.78
C ALA A 101 22.04 6.16 5.73
N PHE A 102 22.29 4.89 5.40
CA PHE A 102 21.48 4.16 4.44
C PHE A 102 20.03 3.90 4.92
N GLN A 103 19.81 3.87 6.24
CA GLN A 103 18.48 3.77 6.83
C GLN A 103 17.74 5.12 6.88
N GLN A 104 18.44 6.22 6.63
CA GLN A 104 17.86 7.56 6.60
C GLN A 104 17.32 7.92 5.23
N ALA A 105 17.77 7.23 4.19
CA ALA A 105 17.47 7.55 2.80
C ALA A 105 15.96 7.63 2.50
N GLY A 106 15.11 6.83 3.18
CA GLY A 106 13.66 6.91 3.01
C GLY A 106 13.06 8.19 3.59
N ILE A 107 13.57 8.66 4.74
CA ILE A 107 13.13 9.93 5.33
C ILE A 107 13.56 11.11 4.45
N ASP A 108 14.81 11.07 3.99
CA ASP A 108 15.36 12.10 3.12
C ASP A 108 14.60 12.15 1.79
N LEU A 109 14.27 10.99 1.21
CA LEU A 109 13.47 10.89 -0.02
C LEU A 109 12.06 11.46 0.17
N LEU A 110 11.40 11.18 1.30
CA LEU A 110 10.08 11.75 1.61
C LEU A 110 10.17 13.28 1.72
N LEU A 111 11.12 13.81 2.49
CA LEU A 111 11.30 15.25 2.67
C LEU A 111 11.66 15.95 1.34
N ASP A 112 12.59 15.38 0.57
CA ASP A 112 12.96 15.87 -0.76
C ASP A 112 11.78 15.90 -1.73
N THR A 113 10.95 14.85 -1.72
CA THR A 113 9.74 14.77 -2.55
C THR A 113 8.75 15.88 -2.17
N LEU A 114 8.51 16.08 -0.90
CA LEU A 114 7.66 17.16 -0.40
C LEU A 114 8.23 18.55 -0.78
N GLN A 115 9.53 18.75 -0.57
CA GLN A 115 10.21 20.03 -0.88
C GLN A 115 10.09 20.41 -2.36
N ARG A 116 10.24 19.44 -3.26
CA ARG A 116 10.22 19.65 -4.72
C ARG A 116 8.83 19.69 -5.33
N SER A 117 7.82 19.25 -4.60
CA SER A 117 6.45 19.25 -5.13
C SER A 117 5.85 20.65 -5.13
N ASP A 118 5.29 21.06 -6.28
CA ASP A 118 4.52 22.31 -6.40
C ASP A 118 3.11 22.15 -5.83
N GLU A 119 2.61 20.91 -5.76
CA GLU A 119 1.29 20.56 -5.23
C GLU A 119 1.42 19.89 -3.86
N LYS A 120 0.33 19.88 -3.10
CA LYS A 120 0.28 19.11 -1.86
C LYS A 120 0.20 17.61 -2.16
N VAL A 121 0.95 16.81 -1.41
CA VAL A 121 1.13 15.38 -1.61
C VAL A 121 0.30 14.58 -0.62
N HIS A 122 -0.40 13.55 -1.09
CA HIS A 122 -1.00 12.53 -0.24
C HIS A 122 0.06 11.52 0.19
N VAL A 123 0.16 11.24 1.49
CA VAL A 123 1.10 10.24 2.02
C VAL A 123 0.31 9.07 2.56
N LEU A 124 0.49 7.88 1.96
CA LEU A 124 -0.20 6.66 2.34
C LEU A 124 0.73 5.82 3.23
N SER A 125 0.22 5.39 4.38
CA SER A 125 0.96 4.54 5.31
C SER A 125 0.33 3.15 5.33
N PHE A 126 0.99 2.20 4.70
CA PHE A 126 0.64 0.76 4.63
C PHE A 126 1.62 -0.11 5.42
N GLY A 127 2.40 0.47 6.27
CA GLY A 127 3.27 -0.11 7.26
C GLY A 127 3.18 0.72 8.54
N SER A 128 4.28 0.79 9.30
CA SER A 128 4.28 1.69 10.45
C SER A 128 4.20 3.15 10.04
N ALA A 129 3.66 3.98 10.93
CA ALA A 129 3.65 5.43 10.74
C ALA A 129 5.04 6.09 10.90
N ARG A 130 6.10 5.33 11.23
CA ARG A 130 7.45 5.80 11.60
C ARG A 130 8.07 6.74 10.57
N PRO A 131 8.13 6.41 9.26
CA PRO A 131 8.77 7.31 8.31
C PRO A 131 8.13 8.70 8.28
N ILE A 132 6.80 8.76 8.40
CA ILE A 132 6.04 10.02 8.37
C ILE A 132 6.25 10.80 9.67
N ALA A 133 6.20 10.12 10.83
CA ALA A 133 6.42 10.74 12.14
C ALA A 133 7.83 11.32 12.26
N VAL A 134 8.84 10.58 11.80
CA VAL A 134 10.24 11.04 11.79
C VAL A 134 10.42 12.22 10.85
N ALA A 135 9.86 12.17 9.63
CA ALA A 135 9.90 13.31 8.70
C ALA A 135 9.25 14.56 9.31
N TYR A 136 8.10 14.41 9.96
CA TYR A 136 7.43 15.50 10.65
C TYR A 136 8.25 16.04 11.84
N ASN A 137 8.94 15.19 12.60
CA ASN A 137 9.81 15.62 13.69
C ASN A 137 11.03 16.39 13.20
N ARG A 138 11.55 16.07 12.01
CA ARG A 138 12.70 16.78 11.42
C ARG A 138 12.31 18.12 10.80
N GLU A 139 11.23 18.15 10.03
CA GLU A 139 10.81 19.30 9.22
C GLU A 139 9.30 19.57 9.36
N PRO A 140 8.80 19.94 10.57
CA PRO A 140 7.37 20.06 10.85
C PRO A 140 6.66 21.10 9.96
N GLU A 141 7.32 22.21 9.66
CA GLU A 141 6.75 23.28 8.84
C GLU A 141 6.60 22.84 7.38
N LEU A 142 7.62 22.16 6.84
CA LEU A 142 7.58 21.62 5.49
C LEU A 142 6.47 20.58 5.34
N VAL A 143 6.41 19.62 6.24
CA VAL A 143 5.41 18.54 6.20
C VAL A 143 4.00 19.13 6.33
N ALA A 144 3.76 20.05 7.27
CA ALA A 144 2.47 20.71 7.42
C ALA A 144 2.06 21.54 6.19
N ALA A 145 3.02 22.17 5.52
CA ALA A 145 2.75 22.98 4.33
C ALA A 145 2.46 22.12 3.08
N LYS A 146 3.16 21.00 2.92
CA LYS A 146 3.20 20.22 1.68
C LYS A 146 2.36 18.95 1.70
N VAL A 147 1.98 18.42 2.85
CA VAL A 147 1.10 17.24 2.92
C VAL A 147 -0.35 17.67 2.72
N ALA A 148 -1.01 17.04 1.76
CA ALA A 148 -2.45 17.19 1.53
C ALA A 148 -3.23 16.45 2.61
N ARG A 149 -2.84 15.19 2.85
CA ARG A 149 -3.40 14.30 3.87
C ARG A 149 -2.47 13.12 4.10
N VAL A 150 -2.36 12.70 5.36
CA VAL A 150 -1.78 11.40 5.72
C VAL A 150 -2.91 10.38 5.81
N HIS A 151 -2.79 9.27 5.10
CA HIS A 151 -3.73 8.16 5.12
C HIS A 151 -3.10 7.04 5.95
N LEU A 152 -3.55 6.90 7.20
CA LEU A 152 -3.03 5.89 8.13
C LEU A 152 -3.87 4.62 8.07
N CYS A 153 -3.36 3.60 7.34
CA CYS A 153 -3.92 2.26 7.33
C CYS A 153 -3.32 1.49 8.50
N GLY A 154 -4.03 1.45 9.62
CA GLY A 154 -3.55 0.86 10.87
C GLY A 154 -4.42 1.19 12.07
N GLY A 155 -4.25 0.43 13.13
CA GLY A 155 -5.02 0.56 14.35
C GLY A 155 -6.35 -0.18 14.30
N THR A 156 -7.19 0.10 15.27
CA THR A 156 -8.45 -0.62 15.48
C THR A 156 -9.62 0.35 15.57
N SER A 157 -10.81 -0.15 15.23
CA SER A 157 -12.05 0.59 15.42
C SER A 157 -12.40 0.81 16.91
N THR A 158 -11.83 -0.01 17.79
CA THR A 158 -11.86 0.15 19.25
C THR A 158 -10.45 -0.05 19.81
N PRO A 159 -10.01 0.67 20.86
CA PRO A 159 -8.62 0.66 21.33
C PRO A 159 -8.28 -0.56 22.20
N THR A 160 -8.66 -1.76 21.78
CA THR A 160 -8.54 -3.00 22.56
C THR A 160 -7.65 -4.06 21.93
N TYR A 161 -7.47 -4.00 20.62
CA TYR A 161 -6.61 -4.93 19.86
C TYR A 161 -5.41 -4.20 19.30
N LEU A 162 -4.19 -4.64 19.65
CA LEU A 162 -2.95 -4.06 19.13
C LEU A 162 -2.65 -4.64 17.75
N GLU A 163 -3.03 -3.89 16.73
CA GLU A 163 -2.90 -4.23 15.34
C GLU A 163 -1.42 -4.09 14.87
N TRP A 164 -1.08 -4.76 13.77
CA TRP A 164 0.28 -4.94 13.29
C TRP A 164 1.03 -3.63 12.99
N ASN A 165 0.44 -2.69 12.24
CA ASN A 165 1.12 -1.45 11.86
C ASN A 165 1.38 -0.54 13.07
N VAL A 166 0.47 -0.57 14.06
CA VAL A 166 0.69 0.09 15.36
C VAL A 166 1.79 -0.62 16.15
N LEU A 167 1.76 -1.96 16.19
CA LEU A 167 2.76 -2.76 16.91
C LEU A 167 4.18 -2.53 16.39
N GLN A 168 4.33 -2.28 15.10
CA GLN A 168 5.63 -1.98 14.50
C GLN A 168 6.28 -0.72 15.07
N ASP A 169 5.50 0.36 15.31
CA ASP A 169 6.00 1.56 15.98
C ASP A 169 4.89 2.35 16.69
N PRO A 170 4.58 1.99 17.96
CA PRO A 170 3.58 2.71 18.74
C PRO A 170 3.86 4.21 18.91
N GLN A 171 5.15 4.59 19.02
CA GLN A 171 5.54 5.99 19.22
C GLN A 171 5.24 6.85 18.00
N ALA A 172 5.37 6.28 16.81
CA ALA A 172 5.03 6.96 15.57
C ALA A 172 3.52 7.24 15.47
N MET A 173 2.69 6.27 15.84
CA MET A 173 1.24 6.46 15.86
C MET A 173 0.81 7.51 16.88
N ILE A 174 1.35 7.46 18.11
CA ILE A 174 1.13 8.49 19.14
C ILE A 174 1.48 9.86 18.56
N ARG A 175 2.64 9.97 17.90
CA ARG A 175 3.09 11.24 17.34
C ARG A 175 2.11 11.80 16.33
N LEU A 176 1.74 11.03 15.31
CA LEU A 176 0.90 11.52 14.23
C LEU A 176 -0.52 11.84 14.68
N VAL A 177 -1.15 10.99 15.49
CA VAL A 177 -2.51 11.24 16.01
C VAL A 177 -2.56 12.46 16.93
N SER A 178 -1.42 12.87 17.50
CA SER A 178 -1.30 14.08 18.33
C SER A 178 -0.99 15.36 17.53
N THR A 179 -0.99 15.32 16.20
CA THR A 179 -0.70 16.49 15.36
C THR A 179 -1.98 17.13 14.82
N ASP A 180 -1.84 18.37 14.31
CA ASP A 180 -2.89 19.05 13.55
C ASP A 180 -2.81 18.75 12.03
N LEU A 181 -2.02 17.76 11.61
CA LEU A 181 -1.96 17.34 10.21
C LEU A 181 -3.33 16.83 9.75
N PRO A 182 -3.70 17.03 8.49
CA PRO A 182 -4.86 16.37 7.92
C PRO A 182 -4.64 14.85 7.88
N ILE A 183 -5.37 14.10 8.71
CA ILE A 183 -5.24 12.63 8.82
C ILE A 183 -6.55 11.95 8.46
N ALA A 184 -6.46 10.90 7.63
CA ALA A 184 -7.52 9.94 7.41
C ALA A 184 -7.13 8.62 8.07
N LEU A 185 -7.91 8.18 9.03
CA LEU A 185 -7.72 6.92 9.75
C LEU A 185 -8.46 5.81 9.00
N TYR A 186 -7.77 4.71 8.76
CA TYR A 186 -8.31 3.49 8.18
C TYR A 186 -7.99 2.31 9.12
N PRO A 187 -8.83 2.08 10.14
CA PRO A 187 -8.62 0.95 11.05
C PRO A 187 -8.52 -0.38 10.30
N CYS A 188 -7.49 -1.16 10.59
CA CYS A 188 -7.28 -2.49 9.97
C CYS A 188 -7.95 -3.60 10.77
N ALA A 189 -8.21 -3.37 12.07
CA ALA A 189 -8.75 -4.37 12.97
C ALA A 189 -10.01 -3.88 13.70
N THR A 190 -10.70 -4.84 14.30
CA THR A 190 -11.82 -4.62 15.24
C THR A 190 -11.35 -4.91 16.67
N GLU A 191 -12.29 -4.88 17.62
CA GLU A 191 -12.04 -5.34 18.99
C GLU A 191 -11.56 -6.81 19.05
N GLU A 192 -12.04 -7.64 18.14
CA GLU A 192 -11.77 -9.08 18.16
C GLU A 192 -10.47 -9.46 17.46
N SER A 193 -10.23 -8.92 16.26
CA SER A 193 -9.05 -9.25 15.45
C SER A 193 -8.93 -8.36 14.21
N CYS A 194 -7.81 -8.51 13.49
CA CYS A 194 -7.63 -7.93 12.14
C CYS A 194 -8.41 -8.68 11.04
N TYR A 195 -9.00 -9.84 11.35
CA TYR A 195 -9.79 -10.66 10.42
C TYR A 195 -11.31 -10.62 10.70
N ALA A 196 -11.73 -9.76 11.60
CA ALA A 196 -13.14 -9.50 11.87
C ALA A 196 -13.61 -8.24 11.15
N HIS A 197 -14.91 -8.12 10.94
CA HIS A 197 -15.52 -7.03 10.21
C HIS A 197 -16.32 -6.11 11.13
N ASP A 198 -16.18 -4.80 10.94
CA ASP A 198 -17.12 -3.82 11.45
C ASP A 198 -17.31 -2.65 10.46
N ARG A 199 -18.01 -1.62 10.91
CA ARG A 199 -18.34 -0.46 10.09
C ARG A 199 -17.14 0.43 9.77
N HIS A 200 -16.11 0.42 10.60
CA HIS A 200 -15.00 1.36 10.54
C HIS A 200 -13.69 0.73 10.08
N ASN A 201 -13.59 -0.61 10.07
CA ASN A 201 -12.37 -1.23 9.56
C ASN A 201 -12.45 -1.50 8.05
N THR A 202 -11.26 -1.55 7.42
CA THR A 202 -11.14 -1.68 5.97
C THR A 202 -11.06 -3.12 5.49
N PHE A 203 -10.88 -4.07 6.40
CA PHE A 203 -10.66 -5.48 6.09
C PHE A 203 -11.75 -6.08 5.19
N TYR A 204 -11.34 -6.82 4.19
CA TYR A 204 -12.14 -7.79 3.45
C TYR A 204 -11.25 -8.92 2.95
N ARG A 205 -11.86 -10.07 2.60
CA ARG A 205 -11.11 -11.24 2.11
C ARG A 205 -11.49 -11.53 0.67
N LEU A 206 -10.47 -11.61 -0.21
CA LEU A 206 -10.61 -12.24 -1.51
C LEU A 206 -10.60 -13.76 -1.33
N HIS A 207 -11.63 -14.43 -1.82
CA HIS A 207 -11.83 -15.87 -1.55
C HIS A 207 -10.85 -16.76 -2.31
N ASP A 208 -10.41 -16.33 -3.49
CA ASP A 208 -9.35 -16.95 -4.27
C ASP A 208 -8.59 -15.90 -5.08
N MET A 209 -7.46 -16.29 -5.65
CA MET A 209 -6.62 -15.41 -6.45
C MET A 209 -6.58 -15.84 -7.94
N ARG A 210 -7.50 -16.70 -8.38
CA ARG A 210 -7.53 -17.19 -9.78
C ARG A 210 -7.77 -16.09 -10.80
N TRP A 211 -8.33 -14.97 -10.38
CA TRP A 211 -8.48 -13.78 -11.22
C TRP A 211 -7.15 -13.23 -11.76
N ILE A 212 -6.01 -13.58 -11.14
CA ILE A 212 -4.66 -13.23 -11.62
C ILE A 212 -4.42 -13.78 -13.03
N GLU A 213 -5.04 -14.90 -13.41
CA GLU A 213 -4.94 -15.46 -14.78
C GLU A 213 -5.38 -14.44 -15.86
N GLY A 214 -6.39 -13.63 -15.57
CA GLY A 214 -6.91 -12.61 -16.47
C GLY A 214 -6.16 -11.28 -16.49
N MET A 215 -5.11 -11.12 -15.68
CA MET A 215 -4.27 -9.92 -15.66
C MET A 215 -3.32 -9.86 -16.85
N HIS A 216 -2.78 -8.67 -17.09
CA HIS A 216 -1.67 -8.48 -18.02
C HIS A 216 -0.53 -9.46 -17.71
N PRO A 217 0.08 -10.14 -18.69
CA PRO A 217 1.09 -11.19 -18.45
C PRO A 217 2.24 -10.77 -17.54
N ALA A 218 2.77 -9.55 -17.69
CA ALA A 218 3.85 -9.05 -16.84
C ALA A 218 3.42 -8.89 -15.37
N LEU A 219 2.19 -8.43 -15.10
CA LEU A 219 1.65 -8.32 -13.75
C LEU A 219 1.36 -9.71 -13.14
N ARG A 220 0.86 -10.64 -13.94
CA ARG A 220 0.68 -12.04 -13.52
C ARG A 220 2.00 -12.66 -13.09
N ARG A 221 3.07 -12.45 -13.86
CA ARG A 221 4.43 -12.95 -13.55
C ARG A 221 5.02 -12.28 -12.32
N TYR A 222 4.81 -10.96 -12.17
CA TYR A 222 5.19 -10.21 -10.97
C TYR A 222 4.54 -10.82 -9.72
N LEU A 223 3.22 -11.00 -9.71
CA LEU A 223 2.52 -11.63 -8.59
C LEU A 223 2.93 -13.09 -8.40
N GLY A 224 3.13 -13.83 -9.48
CA GLY A 224 3.63 -15.22 -9.41
C GLY A 224 5.01 -15.30 -8.76
N TYR A 225 5.92 -14.36 -9.06
CA TYR A 225 7.21 -14.27 -8.39
C TYR A 225 7.07 -13.97 -6.90
N ALA A 226 6.31 -12.95 -6.56
CA ALA A 226 6.12 -12.52 -5.18
C ALA A 226 5.37 -13.56 -4.34
N LEU A 227 4.17 -13.95 -4.76
CA LEU A 227 3.29 -14.85 -4.01
C LEU A 227 3.75 -16.31 -4.05
N GLY A 228 4.45 -16.71 -5.11
CA GLY A 228 5.16 -17.99 -5.19
C GLY A 228 6.45 -18.02 -4.37
N ARG A 229 6.80 -16.90 -3.72
CA ARG A 229 7.99 -16.75 -2.86
C ARG A 229 9.28 -17.17 -3.57
N LEU A 230 9.42 -16.80 -4.86
CA LEU A 230 10.61 -17.14 -5.63
C LEU A 230 11.79 -16.27 -5.17
N THR A 231 12.97 -16.88 -5.09
CA THR A 231 14.21 -16.23 -4.59
C THR A 231 15.34 -16.21 -5.62
N ARG A 232 15.01 -16.50 -6.89
CA ARG A 232 15.99 -16.46 -7.97
C ARG A 232 16.53 -15.02 -8.16
N PRO A 233 17.86 -14.86 -8.36
CA PRO A 233 18.48 -13.54 -8.39
C PRO A 233 18.19 -12.75 -9.68
N ASP A 234 17.75 -13.40 -10.75
CA ASP A 234 17.39 -12.79 -12.03
C ASP A 234 15.91 -12.35 -12.08
N TYR A 235 15.47 -11.68 -11.02
CA TYR A 235 14.08 -11.32 -10.77
C TYR A 235 13.42 -10.47 -11.88
N LEU A 236 14.20 -9.71 -12.66
CA LEU A 236 13.67 -9.00 -13.83
C LEU A 236 13.39 -9.96 -14.99
N ARG A 237 14.21 -11.01 -15.16
CA ARG A 237 14.02 -11.99 -16.23
C ARG A 237 12.73 -12.77 -16.08
N VAL A 238 12.26 -12.96 -14.85
CA VAL A 238 10.97 -13.61 -14.56
C VAL A 238 9.80 -12.89 -15.25
N LEU A 239 9.90 -11.60 -15.46
CA LEU A 239 8.82 -10.81 -16.09
C LEU A 239 8.58 -11.19 -17.57
N ASP A 240 9.56 -11.84 -18.21
CA ASP A 240 9.48 -12.33 -19.60
C ASP A 240 9.18 -13.83 -19.71
N GLU A 241 9.16 -14.56 -18.60
CA GLU A 241 9.05 -16.02 -18.56
C GLU A 241 7.71 -16.46 -17.97
N ASP A 242 7.05 -17.43 -18.59
CA ASP A 242 5.90 -18.05 -17.96
C ASP A 242 6.35 -18.94 -16.80
N LEU A 243 5.73 -18.71 -15.65
CA LEU A 243 5.97 -19.52 -14.47
C LEU A 243 5.22 -20.84 -14.58
N PRO A 244 5.83 -21.94 -14.10
CA PRO A 244 5.21 -23.26 -14.21
C PRO A 244 3.97 -23.37 -13.28
N ASP A 245 3.07 -24.29 -13.64
CA ASP A 245 1.82 -24.51 -12.90
C ASP A 245 2.06 -24.88 -11.44
N GLU A 246 3.17 -25.55 -11.11
CA GLU A 246 3.56 -25.91 -9.75
C GLU A 246 3.76 -24.68 -8.86
N VAL A 247 4.11 -23.53 -9.46
CA VAL A 247 4.23 -22.23 -8.77
C VAL A 247 2.88 -21.51 -8.77
N MET A 248 2.18 -21.49 -9.89
CA MET A 248 0.99 -20.63 -10.08
C MET A 248 -0.28 -21.24 -9.46
N GLU A 249 -0.49 -22.54 -9.50
CA GLU A 249 -1.69 -23.18 -8.93
C GLU A 249 -1.84 -22.93 -7.41
N PRO A 250 -0.79 -23.05 -6.59
CA PRO A 250 -0.87 -22.64 -5.18
C PRO A 250 -1.17 -21.15 -4.99
N VAL A 251 -0.70 -20.27 -5.88
CA VAL A 251 -1.01 -18.83 -5.85
C VAL A 251 -2.49 -18.60 -6.14
N TYR A 252 -3.03 -19.24 -7.18
CA TYR A 252 -4.43 -19.09 -7.58
C TYR A 252 -5.42 -19.63 -6.55
N ALA A 253 -5.08 -20.74 -5.89
CA ALA A 253 -5.95 -21.42 -4.95
C ALA A 253 -6.01 -20.78 -3.54
N ARG A 254 -5.14 -19.82 -3.24
CA ARG A 254 -5.12 -19.19 -1.92
C ARG A 254 -6.21 -18.11 -1.80
N SER A 255 -6.71 -17.92 -0.60
CA SER A 255 -7.42 -16.69 -0.24
C SER A 255 -6.42 -15.58 0.05
N HIS A 256 -6.89 -14.33 0.04
CA HIS A 256 -6.05 -13.18 0.30
C HIS A 256 -6.78 -12.16 1.17
N ASP A 257 -6.15 -11.76 2.26
CA ASP A 257 -6.65 -10.75 3.17
C ASP A 257 -6.18 -9.36 2.71
N VAL A 258 -7.07 -8.36 2.73
CA VAL A 258 -6.83 -7.04 2.15
C VAL A 258 -7.32 -5.95 3.09
N TRP A 259 -6.55 -4.87 3.25
CA TRP A 259 -6.90 -3.69 4.05
C TRP A 259 -6.75 -2.38 3.28
N GLU A 260 -5.85 -2.27 2.34
CA GLU A 260 -5.34 -1.02 1.75
C GLU A 260 -6.18 -0.50 0.58
N THR A 261 -6.93 -1.35 -0.10
CA THR A 261 -7.73 -0.98 -1.29
C THR A 261 -8.68 0.19 -1.03
N ALA A 262 -9.29 0.24 0.17
CA ALA A 262 -10.18 1.32 0.57
C ALA A 262 -9.49 2.69 0.52
N VAL A 263 -8.18 2.74 0.83
CA VAL A 263 -7.36 3.96 0.78
C VAL A 263 -7.19 4.41 -0.67
N TRP A 264 -6.82 3.50 -1.56
CA TRP A 264 -6.64 3.81 -2.99
C TRP A 264 -7.93 4.32 -3.63
N VAL A 265 -9.07 3.68 -3.31
CA VAL A 265 -10.40 4.14 -3.77
C VAL A 265 -10.67 5.58 -3.29
N SER A 266 -10.38 5.89 -2.02
CA SER A 266 -10.61 7.21 -1.44
C SER A 266 -9.70 8.28 -2.05
N VAL A 267 -8.40 8.00 -2.20
CA VAL A 267 -7.40 8.97 -2.70
C VAL A 267 -7.67 9.34 -4.16
N THR A 268 -8.09 8.38 -4.97
CA THR A 268 -8.37 8.59 -6.40
C THR A 268 -9.76 9.14 -6.67
N GLY A 269 -10.62 9.23 -5.64
CA GLY A 269 -12.02 9.64 -5.81
C GLY A 269 -12.87 8.62 -6.59
N ARG A 270 -12.39 7.40 -6.74
CA ARG A 270 -13.15 6.30 -7.32
C ARG A 270 -14.34 5.94 -6.44
N ARG A 271 -15.30 5.24 -7.03
CA ARG A 271 -16.51 4.76 -6.36
C ARG A 271 -16.62 3.25 -6.54
N ILE A 272 -17.08 2.59 -5.50
CA ILE A 272 -17.51 1.19 -5.57
C ILE A 272 -19.00 1.22 -5.91
N VAL A 273 -19.40 0.62 -7.02
CA VAL A 273 -20.79 0.65 -7.47
C VAL A 273 -21.31 -0.74 -7.76
N ARG A 274 -22.58 -0.96 -7.48
CA ARG A 274 -23.35 -2.07 -8.03
C ARG A 274 -24.11 -1.57 -9.26
N ARG A 275 -23.82 -2.16 -10.40
CA ARG A 275 -24.45 -1.85 -11.69
C ARG A 275 -25.90 -2.37 -11.76
N PRO A 276 -26.74 -1.89 -12.69
CA PRO A 276 -28.11 -2.38 -12.88
C PRO A 276 -28.18 -3.88 -13.21
N ASP A 277 -27.16 -4.47 -13.80
CA ASP A 277 -27.06 -5.90 -14.08
C ASP A 277 -26.65 -6.74 -12.85
N GLY A 278 -26.44 -6.08 -11.71
CA GLY A 278 -26.04 -6.69 -10.45
C GLY A 278 -24.54 -6.83 -10.26
N THR A 279 -23.70 -6.52 -11.24
CA THR A 279 -22.23 -6.61 -11.12
C THR A 279 -21.65 -5.45 -10.32
N HIS A 280 -20.52 -5.70 -9.65
CA HIS A 280 -19.82 -4.67 -8.87
C HIS A 280 -18.56 -4.19 -9.59
N ARG A 281 -18.28 -2.89 -9.51
CA ARG A 281 -17.09 -2.28 -10.12
C ARG A 281 -16.54 -1.15 -9.24
N ILE A 282 -15.22 -0.97 -9.31
CA ILE A 282 -14.53 0.23 -8.84
C ILE A 282 -14.35 1.13 -10.07
N VAL A 283 -15.07 2.24 -10.10
CA VAL A 283 -15.12 3.15 -11.26
C VAL A 283 -14.61 4.54 -10.89
N ARG A 284 -14.24 5.35 -11.87
CA ARG A 284 -14.02 6.78 -11.65
C ARG A 284 -15.33 7.45 -11.21
N GLY A 285 -15.23 8.49 -10.39
CA GLY A 285 -16.43 9.19 -9.94
C GLY A 285 -17.33 9.68 -11.08
N ASP A 286 -16.72 10.13 -12.19
CA ASP A 286 -17.42 10.60 -13.40
C ASP A 286 -18.05 9.46 -14.23
N ASP A 287 -17.66 8.21 -13.98
CA ASP A 287 -18.16 7.00 -14.67
C ASP A 287 -19.33 6.33 -13.92
N VAL A 288 -19.79 6.92 -12.84
CA VAL A 288 -21.02 6.45 -12.13
C VAL A 288 -22.22 6.73 -13.03
N GLY A 289 -22.87 5.66 -13.47
CA GLY A 289 -23.95 5.71 -14.44
C GLY A 289 -25.34 5.78 -13.83
N PRO A 290 -26.36 6.10 -14.64
CA PRO A 290 -27.75 6.05 -14.19
C PRO A 290 -28.14 4.62 -13.72
N GLY A 291 -28.68 4.52 -12.51
CA GLY A 291 -29.10 3.25 -11.90
C GLY A 291 -28.01 2.50 -11.18
N ASP A 292 -26.77 3.01 -11.13
CA ASP A 292 -25.74 2.51 -10.24
C ASP A 292 -26.12 2.80 -8.79
N VAL A 293 -25.80 1.86 -7.91
CA VAL A 293 -25.93 2.03 -6.46
C VAL A 293 -24.53 2.04 -5.86
N GLU A 294 -24.16 3.17 -5.27
CA GLU A 294 -22.85 3.29 -4.61
C GLU A 294 -22.80 2.45 -3.32
N ILE A 295 -21.70 1.75 -3.15
CA ILE A 295 -21.33 1.05 -1.91
C ILE A 295 -20.41 1.98 -1.15
N ARG A 296 -20.76 2.30 0.06
CA ARG A 296 -20.10 3.32 0.84
C ARG A 296 -18.65 2.97 1.16
N ASN A 297 -17.74 3.87 0.77
CA ASN A 297 -16.31 3.88 1.06
C ASN A 297 -15.91 5.33 1.31
N GLU A 298 -16.20 5.83 2.51
CA GLU A 298 -16.12 7.25 2.82
C GLU A 298 -15.27 7.55 4.05
N GLN A 299 -14.98 8.83 4.24
CA GLN A 299 -14.33 9.37 5.42
C GLN A 299 -15.31 10.26 6.17
N LEU A 300 -15.53 10.00 7.46
CA LEU A 300 -16.29 10.86 8.35
C LEU A 300 -15.35 11.74 9.19
N PRO A 301 -15.62 13.04 9.36
CA PRO A 301 -14.90 13.86 10.32
C PRO A 301 -14.95 13.21 11.71
N CYS A 302 -13.84 13.23 12.42
CA CYS A 302 -13.78 12.71 13.79
C CYS A 302 -12.76 13.46 14.63
N ARG A 303 -12.95 13.43 15.95
CA ARG A 303 -11.91 13.74 16.91
C ARG A 303 -11.18 12.43 17.23
N ALA A 304 -9.85 12.47 17.26
CA ALA A 304 -9.05 11.30 17.60
C ALA A 304 -8.02 11.66 18.66
N TRP A 305 -7.66 10.68 19.49
CA TRP A 305 -6.62 10.84 20.50
C TRP A 305 -5.87 9.51 20.71
N PRO A 306 -4.54 9.58 20.91
CA PRO A 306 -3.73 8.38 21.09
C PRO A 306 -3.76 7.91 22.54
N HIS A 307 -3.44 6.64 22.74
CA HIS A 307 -3.16 5.98 24.00
C HIS A 307 -1.66 5.69 24.14
N GLU A 308 -1.18 5.44 25.36
CA GLU A 308 0.24 5.11 25.63
C GLU A 308 0.70 3.85 24.87
N SER A 309 -0.20 2.95 24.55
CA SER A 309 0.07 1.74 23.75
C SER A 309 0.32 2.01 22.25
N GLY A 310 0.10 3.23 21.77
CA GLY A 310 0.09 3.54 20.35
C GLY A 310 -1.28 3.38 19.68
N LEU A 311 -2.22 2.70 20.32
CA LEU A 311 -3.60 2.66 19.88
C LEU A 311 -4.22 4.06 19.95
N TYR A 312 -5.30 4.27 19.23
CA TYR A 312 -6.06 5.51 19.27
C TYR A 312 -7.54 5.22 19.48
N SER A 313 -8.24 6.21 20.04
CA SER A 313 -9.69 6.28 20.00
C SER A 313 -10.13 7.39 19.06
N PHE A 314 -11.34 7.28 18.54
CA PHE A 314 -11.95 8.33 17.75
C PHE A 314 -13.46 8.46 18.07
N GLU A 315 -13.98 9.64 17.83
CA GLU A 315 -15.40 9.95 17.96
C GLU A 315 -15.83 10.73 16.71
N PRO A 316 -16.71 10.17 15.86
CA PRO A 316 -17.26 10.89 14.72
C PRO A 316 -17.96 12.19 15.15
N THR A 317 -17.89 13.20 14.31
CA THR A 317 -18.50 14.53 14.56
C THR A 317 -19.03 15.11 13.25
N ASP A 318 -20.06 15.97 13.36
CA ASP A 318 -20.54 16.76 12.22
C ASP A 318 -19.74 18.05 12.00
N GLU A 319 -18.84 18.39 12.93
CA GLU A 319 -17.98 19.56 12.81
C GLU A 319 -16.76 19.25 11.90
N PRO A 320 -16.33 20.18 11.04
CA PRO A 320 -15.11 20.01 10.28
C PRO A 320 -13.89 19.84 11.20
N THR A 321 -13.14 18.75 11.01
CA THR A 321 -11.90 18.45 11.75
C THR A 321 -10.80 18.09 10.76
N PRO A 322 -9.51 18.26 11.11
CA PRO A 322 -8.43 17.79 10.26
C PRO A 322 -8.38 16.26 10.15
N THR A 323 -8.94 15.57 11.14
CA THR A 323 -8.94 14.11 11.21
C THR A 323 -10.29 13.55 10.77
N SER A 324 -10.24 12.44 10.04
CA SER A 324 -11.42 11.68 9.62
C SER A 324 -11.19 10.18 9.81
N VAL A 325 -12.26 9.40 9.84
CA VAL A 325 -12.20 7.95 9.94
C VAL A 325 -13.02 7.29 8.84
N PHE A 326 -12.51 6.19 8.32
CA PHE A 326 -13.19 5.36 7.32
C PHE A 326 -14.53 4.85 7.82
N VAL A 327 -15.50 4.78 6.90
CA VAL A 327 -16.81 4.20 7.16
C VAL A 327 -17.34 3.49 5.93
N ARG A 328 -17.94 2.33 6.16
CA ARG A 328 -18.79 1.56 5.26
C ARG A 328 -20.11 1.21 5.99
N ASP A 329 -21.19 0.93 5.26
CA ASP A 329 -22.48 0.64 5.91
C ASP A 329 -22.62 -0.83 6.29
N ASP A 330 -22.53 -1.74 5.31
CA ASP A 330 -22.61 -3.19 5.52
C ASP A 330 -21.29 -3.86 5.13
N PRO A 331 -20.51 -4.36 6.10
CA PRO A 331 -19.24 -5.03 5.81
C PRO A 331 -19.38 -6.26 4.92
N ALA A 332 -20.49 -7.02 5.04
CA ALA A 332 -20.72 -8.21 4.24
C ALA A 332 -21.07 -7.86 2.78
N GLU A 333 -21.82 -6.79 2.55
CA GLU A 333 -22.06 -6.26 1.21
C GLU A 333 -20.78 -5.71 0.61
N TYR A 334 -19.99 -4.98 1.40
CA TYR A 334 -18.70 -4.46 1.00
C TYR A 334 -17.75 -5.58 0.54
N GLU A 335 -17.61 -6.65 1.33
CA GLU A 335 -16.75 -7.79 0.96
C GLU A 335 -17.23 -8.47 -0.33
N ARG A 336 -18.56 -8.70 -0.48
CA ARG A 336 -19.11 -9.24 -1.74
C ARG A 336 -18.78 -8.35 -2.93
N ALA A 337 -18.94 -7.04 -2.77
CA ALA A 337 -18.62 -6.08 -3.84
C ALA A 337 -17.13 -6.09 -4.20
N MET A 338 -16.25 -6.12 -3.20
CA MET A 338 -14.82 -6.11 -3.41
C MET A 338 -14.29 -7.42 -4.02
N ASN A 339 -14.90 -8.59 -3.71
CA ASN A 339 -14.56 -9.85 -4.35
C ASN A 339 -14.83 -9.87 -5.86
N GLU A 340 -15.69 -9.00 -6.37
CA GLU A 340 -15.95 -8.85 -7.80
C GLU A 340 -15.25 -7.62 -8.40
N ALA A 341 -15.30 -6.50 -7.72
CA ALA A 341 -14.81 -5.22 -8.23
C ALA A 341 -13.28 -5.12 -8.25
N THR A 342 -12.58 -5.65 -7.22
CA THR A 342 -11.12 -5.64 -7.14
C THR A 342 -10.49 -6.49 -8.26
N PRO A 343 -10.87 -7.76 -8.48
CA PRO A 343 -10.41 -8.53 -9.63
C PRO A 343 -10.62 -7.81 -10.97
N ALA A 344 -11.81 -7.26 -11.19
CA ALA A 344 -12.12 -6.57 -12.44
C ALA A 344 -11.23 -5.33 -12.65
N LEU A 345 -10.91 -4.59 -11.57
CA LEU A 345 -10.01 -3.45 -11.62
C LEU A 345 -8.60 -3.90 -12.01
N PHE A 346 -8.04 -4.90 -11.32
CA PHE A 346 -6.68 -5.39 -11.61
C PHE A 346 -6.54 -5.98 -13.02
N GLN A 347 -7.57 -6.67 -13.50
CA GLN A 347 -7.62 -7.17 -14.88
C GLN A 347 -7.74 -6.06 -15.93
N SER A 348 -8.12 -4.85 -15.53
CA SER A 348 -8.18 -3.69 -16.43
C SER A 348 -6.85 -2.96 -16.62
N PHE A 349 -5.86 -3.19 -15.76
CA PHE A 349 -4.57 -2.53 -15.87
C PHE A 349 -3.81 -2.92 -17.12
N ARG A 350 -3.27 -1.93 -17.81
CA ARG A 350 -2.55 -2.10 -19.09
C ARG A 350 -1.18 -1.42 -18.98
N PRO A 351 -0.17 -2.10 -18.45
CA PRO A 351 1.21 -1.64 -18.59
C PRO A 351 1.55 -1.35 -20.05
N PRO A 352 2.45 -0.39 -20.33
CA PRO A 352 2.88 -0.12 -21.69
C PRO A 352 3.45 -1.39 -22.33
N GLU A 353 3.13 -1.60 -23.62
CA GLU A 353 3.75 -2.68 -24.39
C GLU A 353 5.27 -2.52 -24.38
N PRO A 354 6.03 -3.62 -24.26
CA PRO A 354 7.48 -3.54 -24.34
C PRO A 354 7.88 -2.85 -25.64
N TRP A 355 8.81 -1.89 -25.54
CA TRP A 355 9.31 -1.22 -26.72
C TRP A 355 10.08 -2.20 -27.61
N HIS A 356 9.44 -2.68 -28.68
CA HIS A 356 10.06 -3.47 -29.74
C HIS A 356 10.63 -2.53 -30.81
N GLY A 357 11.47 -1.56 -30.43
CA GLY A 357 12.19 -0.76 -31.39
C GLY A 357 13.11 -1.65 -32.22
N ASP A 358 13.12 -1.43 -33.55
CA ASP A 358 14.10 -2.01 -34.45
C ASP A 358 15.50 -1.63 -33.97
N VAL A 359 16.08 -2.43 -33.08
CA VAL A 359 17.51 -2.36 -32.78
C VAL A 359 18.19 -2.89 -34.03
N ARG A 360 18.59 -1.97 -34.91
CA ARG A 360 19.57 -2.29 -35.95
C ARG A 360 20.87 -2.65 -35.23
N THR A 361 21.06 -3.92 -34.95
CA THR A 361 22.35 -4.48 -34.58
C THR A 361 23.26 -4.34 -35.82
N ASP A 362 24.23 -3.47 -35.74
CA ASP A 362 25.33 -3.46 -36.72
C ASP A 362 26.20 -4.67 -36.37
N ASP A 363 25.93 -5.79 -37.03
CA ASP A 363 26.60 -7.10 -36.82
C ASP A 363 28.12 -7.08 -37.11
N ARG A 364 28.69 -5.90 -37.36
CA ARG A 364 30.10 -5.77 -37.77
C ARG A 364 31.09 -5.61 -36.63
N GLU A 365 30.66 -5.40 -35.39
CA GLU A 365 31.57 -5.14 -34.26
C GLU A 365 31.68 -6.26 -33.23
N MET A 366 30.99 -7.37 -33.34
CA MET A 366 31.05 -8.47 -32.36
C MET A 366 32.06 -9.57 -32.70
N THR A 367 32.95 -9.35 -33.66
CA THR A 367 34.06 -10.29 -33.99
C THR A 367 35.43 -9.64 -33.80
N ARG A 368 35.76 -9.25 -32.57
CA ARG A 368 37.14 -8.99 -32.15
C ARG A 368 37.35 -9.43 -30.70
#